data_74aa85dbbff38fcd235a8df44d8dfb94
#
_entry.id   74aa85dbbff38fcd235a8df44d8dfb94
#
_cell.length_a   1.000
_cell.length_b   1.000
_cell.length_c   1.000
_cell.angle_alpha   90.00
_cell.angle_beta   90.00
_cell.angle_gamma   90.00
#
_symmetry.space_group_name_H-M   'P 1'
#
loop_
_entity.id
_entity.type
_entity.pdbx_description
1 polymer ?
#
loop_
_entity_poly.entity_id
_entity_poly.type
_entity_poly.pdbx_seq_one_letter_code
_entity_poly.pdbx_strand_id
1 'polypeptide(L)'
;FYQPRSKMLVATANNKVPEDKLVLGVTLNGESKAYPIEIIGYHHQVQDTIGGESVIVTYCTVCRTGRVYSPMVDNKKESFRLVGMDHFNAMFEDKTTKSWWRQATGEAVAGKLKGKLLNEFPSQQMRLSAWLRQNPSSLILQPDPAFQKEYAHLAGFDKGTINSSLEKKANDSWKQKSWVIGVQYKDVSKAYDWDMLLSERVINDSIGNLKLTILLEKDNASFHVWKRQLQDQSLRFTVDSLGFRDLNTSSIWNEDGLCLEGPLKGRQLVPVQASQEFWHSWQTFHPGTLQYK
;
A
#
# COMPACT_ATOMS: atom_id res chain seq x y z
N PHE A 1 13.93 -17.89 3.73
CA PHE A 1 14.00 -16.45 3.45
C PHE A 1 14.60 -15.74 4.65
N TYR A 2 15.71 -15.04 4.42
CA TYR A 2 16.38 -14.28 5.46
C TYR A 2 15.70 -12.93 5.63
N GLN A 3 15.55 -12.50 6.88
CA GLN A 3 15.08 -11.15 7.19
C GLN A 3 16.14 -10.13 6.77
N PRO A 4 15.78 -9.03 6.07
CA PRO A 4 16.70 -7.92 5.88
C PRO A 4 17.14 -7.40 7.26
N ARG A 5 18.40 -7.10 7.41
CA ARG A 5 18.92 -6.60 8.69
C ARG A 5 18.45 -5.16 8.90
N SER A 6 17.95 -4.83 10.08
CA SER A 6 17.56 -3.46 10.48
C SER A 6 18.66 -2.40 10.28
N LYS A 7 19.94 -2.84 10.18
CA LYS A 7 21.10 -1.99 9.87
C LYS A 7 21.08 -1.37 8.46
N MET A 8 20.15 -1.77 7.59
CA MET A 8 20.10 -1.33 6.20
C MET A 8 19.17 -0.14 5.97
N LEU A 9 18.54 0.39 7.03
CA LEU A 9 17.77 1.64 6.95
C LEU A 9 18.73 2.82 6.99
N VAL A 10 18.68 3.68 5.98
CA VAL A 10 19.54 4.86 5.88
C VAL A 10 18.69 6.12 5.66
N ALA A 11 19.22 7.27 6.08
CA ALA A 11 18.65 8.57 5.76
C ALA A 11 18.74 8.85 4.24
N THR A 12 17.89 9.73 3.73
CA THR A 12 17.79 10.10 2.31
C THR A 12 19.15 10.45 1.70
N ALA A 13 20.02 11.16 2.41
CA ALA A 13 21.36 11.53 1.95
C ALA A 13 22.28 10.34 1.62
N ASN A 14 22.03 9.17 2.20
CA ASN A 14 22.81 7.94 1.99
C ASN A 14 22.03 6.89 1.17
N ASN A 15 20.90 7.26 0.60
CA ASN A 15 20.05 6.37 -0.17
C ASN A 15 20.70 5.97 -1.50
N LYS A 16 20.63 4.67 -1.81
CA LYS A 16 21.07 4.07 -3.08
C LYS A 16 19.91 3.50 -3.91
N VAL A 17 18.69 3.51 -3.37
CA VAL A 17 17.50 3.06 -4.09
C VAL A 17 17.07 4.15 -5.06
N PRO A 18 16.89 3.85 -6.36
CA PRO A 18 16.38 4.84 -7.32
C PRO A 18 15.00 5.38 -6.92
N GLU A 19 14.80 6.66 -7.07
CA GLU A 19 13.57 7.33 -6.63
C GLU A 19 12.34 6.97 -7.46
N ASP A 20 12.51 6.36 -8.63
CA ASP A 20 11.44 5.82 -9.46
C ASP A 20 10.94 4.44 -9.02
N LYS A 21 11.56 3.82 -8.00
CA LYS A 21 11.11 2.53 -7.44
C LYS A 21 9.89 2.69 -6.57
N LEU A 22 8.99 1.69 -6.63
CA LEU A 22 7.86 1.61 -5.72
C LEU A 22 8.32 1.21 -4.31
N VAL A 23 7.74 1.87 -3.34
CA VAL A 23 7.94 1.59 -1.92
C VAL A 23 6.61 1.38 -1.21
N LEU A 24 6.64 0.62 -0.14
CA LEU A 24 5.61 0.65 0.89
C LEU A 24 6.09 1.59 1.99
N GLY A 25 5.44 2.74 2.14
CA GLY A 25 5.77 3.77 3.11
C GLY A 25 4.90 3.68 4.35
N VAL A 26 5.49 3.92 5.50
CA VAL A 26 4.82 3.86 6.81
C VAL A 26 5.27 5.02 7.67
N THR A 27 4.32 5.72 8.30
CA THR A 27 4.60 6.76 9.30
C THR A 27 3.85 6.44 10.58
N LEU A 28 4.59 6.28 11.68
CA LEU A 28 4.03 6.05 13.01
C LEU A 28 4.74 6.98 14.01
N ASN A 29 3.97 7.65 14.84
CA ASN A 29 4.48 8.51 15.91
C ASN A 29 5.57 9.52 15.46
N GLY A 30 5.44 10.05 14.22
CA GLY A 30 6.37 11.04 13.66
C GLY A 30 7.65 10.46 13.02
N GLU A 31 7.87 9.14 13.06
CA GLU A 31 8.92 8.46 12.31
C GLU A 31 8.38 7.86 11.01
N SER A 32 9.04 8.13 9.89
CA SER A 32 8.68 7.63 8.56
C SER A 32 9.74 6.70 8.03
N LYS A 33 9.31 5.57 7.43
CA LYS A 33 10.19 4.59 6.78
C LYS A 33 9.62 4.14 5.44
N ALA A 34 10.50 3.91 4.47
CA ALA A 34 10.19 3.41 3.15
C ALA A 34 10.83 2.04 2.91
N TYR A 35 10.04 1.10 2.43
CA TYR A 35 10.45 -0.27 2.15
C TYR A 35 10.28 -0.55 0.66
N PRO A 36 11.37 -0.55 -0.15
CA PRO A 36 11.30 -0.82 -1.58
C PRO A 36 10.67 -2.19 -1.86
N ILE A 37 9.68 -2.21 -2.75
CA ILE A 37 8.91 -3.44 -3.05
C ILE A 37 9.81 -4.52 -3.61
N GLU A 38 10.81 -4.16 -4.43
CA GLU A 38 11.79 -5.10 -4.95
C GLU A 38 12.55 -5.86 -3.85
N ILE A 39 12.80 -5.20 -2.70
CA ILE A 39 13.46 -5.83 -1.56
C ILE A 39 12.46 -6.66 -0.75
N ILE A 40 11.36 -6.03 -0.29
CA ILE A 40 10.40 -6.73 0.55
C ILE A 40 9.61 -7.81 -0.21
N GLY A 41 9.53 -7.72 -1.53
CA GLY A 41 8.94 -8.75 -2.40
C GLY A 41 9.72 -10.05 -2.37
N TYR A 42 11.05 -10.00 -2.31
CA TYR A 42 11.89 -11.18 -2.17
C TYR A 42 11.85 -11.76 -0.75
N HIS A 43 12.00 -10.90 0.27
CA HIS A 43 12.03 -11.34 1.67
C HIS A 43 10.65 -11.67 2.25
N HIS A 44 9.56 -11.22 1.62
CA HIS A 44 8.17 -11.33 2.01
C HIS A 44 7.81 -10.63 3.32
N GLN A 45 8.76 -10.41 4.23
CA GLN A 45 8.54 -9.70 5.49
C GLN A 45 9.80 -8.99 5.99
N VAL A 46 9.59 -7.89 6.70
CA VAL A 46 10.61 -7.18 7.47
C VAL A 46 10.04 -6.89 8.86
N GLN A 47 10.70 -7.36 9.91
CA GLN A 47 10.35 -7.01 11.28
C GLN A 47 11.17 -5.80 11.71
N ASP A 48 10.52 -4.73 12.12
CA ASP A 48 11.14 -3.45 12.43
C ASP A 48 10.45 -2.78 13.63
N THR A 49 10.90 -1.57 13.94
CA THR A 49 10.27 -0.65 14.91
C THR A 49 10.17 0.72 14.27
N ILE A 50 8.99 1.35 14.29
CA ILE A 50 8.73 2.67 13.71
C ILE A 50 8.08 3.51 14.80
N GLY A 51 8.66 4.67 15.17
CA GLY A 51 8.12 5.55 16.20
C GLY A 51 7.87 4.85 17.54
N GLY A 52 8.72 3.89 17.89
CA GLY A 52 8.57 3.07 19.11
C GLY A 52 7.63 1.87 18.98
N GLU A 53 6.85 1.77 17.90
CA GLU A 53 5.93 0.67 17.64
C GLU A 53 6.64 -0.48 16.92
N SER A 54 6.47 -1.71 17.41
CA SER A 54 6.92 -2.90 16.68
C SER A 54 6.03 -3.16 15.48
N VAL A 55 6.62 -3.40 14.31
CA VAL A 55 5.90 -3.65 13.06
C VAL A 55 6.43 -4.90 12.35
N ILE A 56 5.56 -5.53 11.57
CA ILE A 56 5.91 -6.49 10.52
C ILE A 56 5.41 -5.93 9.19
N VAL A 57 6.33 -5.54 8.32
CA VAL A 57 6.05 -5.06 6.96
C VAL A 57 6.08 -6.26 6.05
N THR A 58 5.00 -6.52 5.32
CA THR A 58 4.86 -7.72 4.51
C THR A 58 4.53 -7.39 3.06
N TYR A 59 4.96 -8.25 2.13
CA TYR A 59 4.62 -8.14 0.72
C TYR A 59 4.46 -9.51 0.07
N CYS A 60 3.38 -9.68 -0.69
CA CYS A 60 3.14 -10.85 -1.53
C CYS A 60 3.18 -10.44 -3.00
N THR A 61 4.19 -10.85 -3.76
CA THR A 61 4.35 -10.45 -5.16
C THR A 61 3.28 -11.05 -6.05
N VAL A 62 2.90 -12.30 -5.82
CA VAL A 62 1.86 -13.01 -6.59
C VAL A 62 0.46 -12.41 -6.38
N CYS A 63 0.25 -11.72 -5.26
CA CYS A 63 -0.97 -10.97 -4.94
C CYS A 63 -0.84 -9.46 -5.21
N ARG A 64 0.38 -8.95 -5.35
CA ARG A 64 0.71 -7.52 -5.36
C ARG A 64 0.22 -6.80 -4.09
N THR A 65 0.25 -7.47 -2.95
CA THR A 65 -0.34 -7.00 -1.70
C THR A 65 0.73 -6.62 -0.70
N GLY A 66 0.77 -5.35 -0.31
CA GLY A 66 1.58 -4.83 0.80
C GLY A 66 0.72 -4.57 2.03
N ARG A 67 1.13 -5.07 3.20
CA ARG A 67 0.45 -4.86 4.47
C ARG A 67 1.47 -4.63 5.59
N VAL A 68 1.07 -3.84 6.57
CA VAL A 68 1.87 -3.59 7.76
C VAL A 68 1.06 -3.92 8.99
N TYR A 69 1.55 -4.83 9.81
CA TYR A 69 0.85 -5.27 11.00
C TYR A 69 1.66 -5.04 12.27
N SER A 70 0.97 -4.87 13.38
CA SER A 70 1.56 -5.05 14.70
C SER A 70 1.85 -6.54 14.93
N PRO A 71 3.08 -6.92 15.30
CA PRO A 71 3.38 -8.31 15.67
C PRO A 71 2.88 -8.66 17.08
N MET A 72 2.11 -7.79 17.73
CA MET A 72 1.62 -8.01 19.09
C MET A 72 0.39 -8.93 19.09
N VAL A 73 0.51 -10.08 19.75
CA VAL A 73 -0.57 -11.03 19.95
C VAL A 73 -0.75 -11.22 21.47
N ASP A 74 -1.94 -10.93 21.99
CA ASP A 74 -2.22 -11.00 23.43
C ASP A 74 -1.17 -10.27 24.28
N ASN A 75 -0.80 -9.04 23.87
CA ASN A 75 0.22 -8.18 24.50
C ASN A 75 1.65 -8.77 24.51
N LYS A 76 1.93 -9.78 23.69
CA LYS A 76 3.26 -10.35 23.50
C LYS A 76 3.72 -10.14 22.06
N LYS A 77 4.97 -9.74 21.91
CA LYS A 77 5.59 -9.62 20.59
C LYS A 77 5.91 -11.01 20.04
N GLU A 78 5.31 -11.34 18.90
CA GLU A 78 5.60 -12.56 18.15
C GLU A 78 6.62 -12.33 17.06
N SER A 79 7.27 -13.44 16.66
CA SER A 79 8.10 -13.51 15.47
C SER A 79 7.42 -14.41 14.45
N PHE A 80 7.49 -14.02 13.18
CA PHE A 80 6.84 -14.72 12.10
C PHE A 80 7.85 -15.27 11.10
N ARG A 81 7.53 -16.39 10.45
CA ARG A 81 8.25 -16.94 9.32
C ARG A 81 7.31 -17.28 8.19
N LEU A 82 7.75 -17.16 6.95
CA LEU A 82 7.00 -17.62 5.78
C LEU A 82 6.90 -19.15 5.80
N VAL A 83 5.71 -19.70 5.58
CA VAL A 83 5.47 -21.15 5.63
C VAL A 83 4.75 -21.71 4.41
N GLY A 84 4.12 -20.89 3.59
CA GLY A 84 3.40 -21.35 2.41
C GLY A 84 2.50 -20.29 1.80
N MET A 85 1.44 -20.73 1.12
CA MET A 85 0.47 -19.87 0.47
C MET A 85 -0.96 -20.38 0.70
N ASP A 86 -1.91 -19.43 0.79
CA ASP A 86 -3.35 -19.66 0.78
C ASP A 86 -3.96 -18.84 -0.37
N HIS A 87 -4.56 -19.50 -1.37
CA HIS A 87 -5.06 -18.83 -2.59
C HIS A 87 -4.03 -17.91 -3.24
N PHE A 88 -2.79 -18.38 -3.34
CA PHE A 88 -1.61 -17.64 -3.79
C PHE A 88 -1.14 -16.51 -2.86
N ASN A 89 -1.80 -16.24 -1.74
CA ASN A 89 -1.35 -15.26 -0.76
C ASN A 89 -0.36 -15.88 0.23
N ALA A 90 0.68 -15.11 0.57
CA ALA A 90 1.71 -15.54 1.52
C ALA A 90 1.12 -15.85 2.89
N MET A 91 1.60 -16.93 3.50
CA MET A 91 1.22 -17.37 4.84
C MET A 91 2.41 -17.32 5.78
N PHE A 92 2.17 -16.80 6.97
CA PHE A 92 3.16 -16.74 8.03
C PHE A 92 2.79 -17.63 9.21
N GLU A 93 3.77 -18.17 9.89
CA GLU A 93 3.61 -18.92 11.14
C GLU A 93 4.23 -18.14 12.29
N ASP A 94 3.51 -17.96 13.39
CA ASP A 94 4.08 -17.39 14.61
C ASP A 94 4.98 -18.41 15.33
N LYS A 95 6.03 -17.91 15.99
CA LYS A 95 7.02 -18.76 16.66
C LYS A 95 6.46 -19.49 17.86
N THR A 96 5.57 -18.85 18.62
CA THR A 96 5.10 -19.34 19.93
C THR A 96 4.02 -20.40 19.80
N THR A 97 2.97 -20.13 19.03
CA THR A 97 1.79 -21.04 18.97
C THR A 97 1.76 -21.89 17.72
N LYS A 98 2.61 -21.60 16.73
CA LYS A 98 2.61 -22.25 15.42
C LYS A 98 1.30 -22.05 14.65
N SER A 99 0.56 -20.99 14.99
CA SER A 99 -0.64 -20.61 14.22
C SER A 99 -0.26 -19.99 12.90
N TRP A 100 -1.08 -20.18 11.87
CA TRP A 100 -0.84 -19.70 10.52
C TRP A 100 -1.68 -18.48 10.22
N TRP A 101 -1.02 -17.43 9.75
CA TRP A 101 -1.56 -16.09 9.55
C TRP A 101 -1.53 -15.73 8.08
N ARG A 102 -2.65 -15.27 7.56
CA ARG A 102 -2.79 -14.81 6.17
C ARG A 102 -2.21 -13.40 6.01
N GLN A 103 -1.34 -13.20 5.04
CA GLN A 103 -0.71 -11.90 4.77
C GLN A 103 -1.74 -10.84 4.36
N ALA A 104 -2.72 -11.17 3.53
CA ALA A 104 -3.69 -10.20 2.99
C ALA A 104 -4.65 -9.64 4.05
N THR A 105 -4.97 -10.40 5.09
CA THR A 105 -6.01 -10.03 6.07
C THR A 105 -5.49 -9.91 7.50
N GLY A 106 -4.27 -10.38 7.79
CA GLY A 106 -3.77 -10.47 9.16
C GLY A 106 -4.49 -11.49 10.04
N GLU A 107 -5.32 -12.36 9.45
CA GLU A 107 -6.11 -13.36 10.17
C GLU A 107 -5.30 -14.64 10.45
N ALA A 108 -5.38 -15.15 11.65
CA ALA A 108 -4.95 -16.51 11.97
C ALA A 108 -5.98 -17.50 11.45
N VAL A 109 -5.66 -18.24 10.39
CA VAL A 109 -6.59 -19.17 9.72
C VAL A 109 -6.47 -20.60 10.22
N ALA A 110 -5.38 -20.94 10.91
CA ALA A 110 -5.14 -22.26 11.49
C ALA A 110 -4.35 -22.18 12.79
N GLY A 111 -4.38 -23.23 13.58
CA GLY A 111 -3.68 -23.33 14.85
C GLY A 111 -4.46 -22.80 16.04
N LYS A 112 -3.76 -22.65 17.17
CA LYS A 112 -4.36 -22.28 18.48
C LYS A 112 -5.02 -20.91 18.46
N LEU A 113 -4.53 -19.99 17.60
CA LEU A 113 -5.01 -18.60 17.54
C LEU A 113 -6.02 -18.38 16.41
N LYS A 114 -6.52 -19.42 15.77
CA LYS A 114 -7.49 -19.31 14.66
C LYS A 114 -8.61 -18.32 14.98
N GLY A 115 -8.89 -17.40 14.05
CA GLY A 115 -9.89 -16.33 14.16
C GLY A 115 -9.38 -15.04 14.80
N LYS A 116 -8.15 -15.01 15.34
CA LYS A 116 -7.54 -13.74 15.77
C LYS A 116 -7.06 -12.92 14.58
N LEU A 117 -7.05 -11.60 14.75
CA LEU A 117 -6.57 -10.63 13.77
C LEU A 117 -5.36 -9.88 14.33
N LEU A 118 -4.35 -9.66 13.49
CA LEU A 118 -3.31 -8.69 13.76
C LEU A 118 -3.87 -7.28 13.52
N ASN A 119 -3.45 -6.33 14.35
CA ASN A 119 -3.79 -4.93 14.12
C ASN A 119 -2.98 -4.40 12.92
N GLU A 120 -3.67 -3.89 11.90
CA GLU A 120 -3.04 -3.31 10.71
C GLU A 120 -2.71 -1.83 10.95
N PHE A 121 -1.49 -1.43 10.61
CA PHE A 121 -1.07 -0.04 10.57
C PHE A 121 -1.28 0.56 9.18
N PRO A 122 -1.65 1.85 9.08
CA PRO A 122 -1.73 2.54 7.80
C PRO A 122 -0.42 2.51 7.04
N SER A 123 -0.51 2.25 5.75
CA SER A 123 0.63 2.25 4.84
C SER A 123 0.21 2.77 3.47
N GLN A 124 1.19 3.24 2.68
CA GLN A 124 0.96 3.79 1.36
C GLN A 124 1.95 3.19 0.36
N GLN A 125 1.44 2.78 -0.81
CA GLN A 125 2.29 2.34 -1.91
C GLN A 125 2.41 3.45 -2.95
N MET A 126 3.64 3.90 -3.19
CA MET A 126 3.94 4.97 -4.17
C MET A 126 5.39 4.89 -4.62
N ARG A 127 5.81 5.74 -5.57
CA ARG A 127 7.24 5.89 -5.87
C ARG A 127 7.98 6.51 -4.70
N LEU A 128 9.25 6.16 -4.57
CA LEU A 128 10.10 6.72 -3.52
C LEU A 128 10.18 8.25 -3.61
N SER A 129 10.20 8.83 -4.83
CA SER A 129 10.17 10.29 -5.04
C SER A 129 8.92 10.95 -4.43
N ALA A 130 7.73 10.36 -4.63
CA ALA A 130 6.48 10.85 -4.05
C ALA A 130 6.48 10.70 -2.52
N TRP A 131 7.00 9.57 -2.01
CA TRP A 131 7.13 9.35 -0.58
C TRP A 131 8.06 10.37 0.09
N LEU A 132 9.23 10.65 -0.51
CA LEU A 132 10.21 11.58 0.04
C LEU A 132 9.74 13.03 -0.02
N ARG A 133 8.91 13.39 -1.01
CA ARG A 133 8.25 14.70 -1.06
C ARG A 133 7.38 14.92 0.19
N GLN A 134 6.65 13.90 0.63
CA GLN A 134 5.81 13.95 1.82
C GLN A 134 6.60 13.75 3.12
N ASN A 135 7.65 12.95 3.08
CA ASN A 135 8.41 12.48 4.24
C ASN A 135 9.93 12.64 4.00
N PRO A 136 10.45 13.89 3.91
CA PRO A 136 11.85 14.15 3.53
C PRO A 136 12.89 13.56 4.51
N SER A 137 12.49 13.32 5.75
CA SER A 137 13.34 12.70 6.79
C SER A 137 13.17 11.18 6.89
N SER A 138 12.46 10.56 5.94
CA SER A 138 12.21 9.12 5.96
C SER A 138 13.51 8.31 5.91
N LEU A 139 13.56 7.24 6.69
CA LEU A 139 14.58 6.21 6.52
C LEU A 139 14.18 5.25 5.40
N ILE A 140 15.16 4.79 4.62
CA ILE A 140 14.91 3.96 3.44
C ILE A 140 15.66 2.63 3.59
N LEU A 141 14.94 1.52 3.49
CA LEU A 141 15.55 0.19 3.48
C LEU A 141 16.42 0.02 2.23
N GLN A 142 17.69 -0.36 2.44
CA GLN A 142 18.63 -0.54 1.36
C GLN A 142 18.74 -2.02 0.93
N PRO A 143 19.08 -2.29 -0.34
CA PRO A 143 19.31 -3.64 -0.81
C PRO A 143 20.51 -4.29 -0.10
N ASP A 144 20.37 -5.55 0.31
CA ASP A 144 21.48 -6.35 0.81
C ASP A 144 22.31 -6.85 -0.38
N PRO A 145 23.63 -6.54 -0.44
CA PRO A 145 24.48 -7.00 -1.54
C PRO A 145 24.49 -8.52 -1.72
N ALA A 146 24.23 -9.29 -0.67
CA ALA A 146 24.16 -10.75 -0.73
C ALA A 146 22.99 -11.27 -1.57
N PHE A 147 21.95 -10.45 -1.80
CA PHE A 147 20.70 -10.84 -2.50
C PHE A 147 20.46 -10.04 -3.79
N GLN A 148 21.48 -9.39 -4.36
CA GLN A 148 21.34 -8.58 -5.57
C GLN A 148 20.77 -9.35 -6.76
N LYS A 149 21.13 -10.62 -6.93
CA LYS A 149 20.62 -11.48 -8.00
C LYS A 149 19.12 -11.77 -7.82
N GLU A 150 18.72 -11.99 -6.60
CA GLU A 150 17.34 -12.29 -6.22
C GLU A 150 16.44 -11.07 -6.45
N TYR A 151 16.88 -9.87 -6.06
CA TYR A 151 16.14 -8.63 -6.34
C TYR A 151 15.99 -8.38 -7.83
N ALA A 152 17.00 -8.72 -8.64
CA ALA A 152 16.95 -8.57 -10.10
C ALA A 152 15.84 -9.42 -10.75
N HIS A 153 15.39 -10.54 -10.13
CA HIS A 153 14.25 -11.31 -10.61
C HIS A 153 12.92 -10.52 -10.60
N LEU A 154 12.83 -9.48 -9.76
CA LEU A 154 11.68 -8.58 -9.72
C LEU A 154 11.79 -7.39 -10.67
N ALA A 155 12.80 -7.36 -11.55
CA ALA A 155 12.92 -6.32 -12.55
C ALA A 155 11.66 -6.23 -13.44
N GLY A 156 11.09 -5.04 -13.57
CA GLY A 156 9.84 -4.81 -14.29
C GLY A 156 8.56 -5.07 -13.48
N PHE A 157 8.65 -5.58 -12.23
CA PHE A 157 7.49 -5.79 -11.37
C PHE A 157 6.69 -4.49 -11.15
N ASP A 158 7.37 -3.38 -10.88
CA ASP A 158 6.75 -2.07 -10.65
C ASP A 158 5.93 -1.58 -11.85
N LYS A 159 6.34 -1.96 -13.06
CA LYS A 159 5.70 -1.61 -14.33
C LYS A 159 4.70 -2.67 -14.83
N GLY A 160 4.60 -3.81 -14.13
CA GLY A 160 3.78 -4.95 -14.53
C GLY A 160 4.29 -5.69 -15.77
N THR A 161 5.56 -5.50 -16.15
CA THR A 161 6.20 -6.07 -17.35
C THR A 161 7.13 -7.23 -17.06
N ILE A 162 7.14 -7.73 -15.82
CA ILE A 162 7.90 -8.90 -15.40
C ILE A 162 7.56 -10.15 -16.24
N ASN A 163 8.53 -11.01 -16.49
CA ASN A 163 8.32 -12.22 -17.30
C ASN A 163 7.55 -13.35 -16.58
N SER A 164 7.43 -13.30 -15.27
CA SER A 164 6.69 -14.28 -14.48
C SER A 164 5.18 -14.18 -14.75
N SER A 165 4.53 -15.23 -15.18
CA SER A 165 3.08 -15.28 -15.41
C SER A 165 2.27 -15.09 -14.12
N LEU A 166 2.87 -15.39 -12.96
CA LEU A 166 2.24 -15.21 -11.64
C LEU A 166 2.21 -13.77 -11.19
N GLU A 167 3.07 -12.91 -11.76
CA GLU A 167 3.32 -11.55 -11.28
C GLU A 167 3.15 -10.48 -12.36
N LYS A 168 3.02 -10.89 -13.62
CA LYS A 168 2.79 -9.98 -14.75
C LYS A 168 1.38 -9.40 -14.72
N LYS A 169 1.26 -8.09 -14.96
CA LYS A 169 -0.04 -7.44 -15.12
C LYS A 169 -0.79 -7.98 -16.33
N ALA A 170 -2.09 -8.22 -16.20
CA ALA A 170 -2.97 -8.51 -17.33
C ALA A 170 -3.17 -7.24 -18.18
N ASN A 171 -3.39 -7.43 -19.47
CA ASN A 171 -3.64 -6.33 -20.40
C ASN A 171 -5.08 -5.79 -20.29
N ASP A 172 -6.02 -6.63 -19.86
CA ASP A 172 -7.44 -6.30 -19.76
C ASP A 172 -7.86 -6.06 -18.31
N SER A 173 -8.86 -5.23 -18.11
CA SER A 173 -9.50 -4.97 -16.83
C SER A 173 -10.25 -6.20 -16.30
N TRP A 174 -10.30 -6.33 -14.97
CA TRP A 174 -11.06 -7.36 -14.25
C TRP A 174 -10.68 -8.81 -14.56
N LYS A 175 -9.48 -9.05 -15.08
CA LYS A 175 -8.85 -10.37 -15.15
C LYS A 175 -8.08 -10.66 -13.86
N GLN A 176 -7.74 -11.91 -13.63
CA GLN A 176 -7.07 -12.32 -12.38
C GLN A 176 -5.88 -11.44 -12.01
N LYS A 177 -5.07 -11.05 -12.99
CA LYS A 177 -3.85 -10.22 -12.81
C LYS A 177 -4.03 -8.76 -13.20
N SER A 178 -5.27 -8.27 -13.35
CA SER A 178 -5.52 -6.83 -13.45
C SER A 178 -5.17 -6.15 -12.14
N TRP A 179 -4.63 -4.95 -12.21
CA TRP A 179 -4.39 -4.14 -11.02
C TRP A 179 -5.66 -3.42 -10.62
N VAL A 180 -5.92 -3.42 -9.34
CA VAL A 180 -7.02 -2.67 -8.75
C VAL A 180 -6.54 -1.90 -7.53
N ILE A 181 -7.19 -0.79 -7.23
CA ILE A 181 -7.11 -0.16 -5.92
C ILE A 181 -8.30 -0.66 -5.10
N GLY A 182 -8.02 -1.32 -4.00
CA GLY A 182 -9.02 -1.79 -3.06
C GLY A 182 -9.18 -0.83 -1.89
N VAL A 183 -10.42 -0.52 -1.55
CA VAL A 183 -10.78 0.27 -0.36
C VAL A 183 -11.83 -0.52 0.43
N GLN A 184 -11.57 -0.70 1.71
CA GLN A 184 -12.55 -1.23 2.64
C GLN A 184 -13.00 -0.15 3.61
N TYR A 185 -14.30 -0.02 3.79
CA TYR A 185 -14.88 0.87 4.78
C TYR A 185 -16.02 0.17 5.51
N LYS A 186 -15.80 -0.10 6.80
CA LYS A 186 -16.69 -0.97 7.60
C LYS A 186 -16.85 -2.33 6.90
N ASP A 187 -18.08 -2.77 6.69
CA ASP A 187 -18.41 -4.06 6.09
C ASP A 187 -18.51 -4.03 4.55
N VAL A 188 -18.19 -2.88 3.93
CA VAL A 188 -18.26 -2.72 2.48
C VAL A 188 -16.87 -2.55 1.91
N SER A 189 -16.54 -3.36 0.91
CA SER A 189 -15.33 -3.24 0.11
C SER A 189 -15.65 -2.85 -1.33
N LYS A 190 -14.76 -2.09 -1.97
CA LYS A 190 -14.90 -1.68 -3.37
C LYS A 190 -13.54 -1.64 -4.05
N ALA A 191 -13.50 -2.13 -5.28
CA ALA A 191 -12.33 -2.11 -6.12
C ALA A 191 -12.51 -1.12 -7.28
N TYR A 192 -11.41 -0.46 -7.61
CA TYR A 192 -11.29 0.50 -8.70
C TYR A 192 -10.25 0.00 -9.68
N ASP A 193 -10.64 -0.13 -10.95
CA ASP A 193 -9.74 -0.60 -11.99
C ASP A 193 -8.59 0.38 -12.24
N TRP A 194 -7.37 -0.15 -12.34
CA TRP A 194 -6.17 0.68 -12.52
C TRP A 194 -6.11 1.35 -13.89
N ASP A 195 -6.55 0.65 -14.94
CA ASP A 195 -6.49 1.19 -16.30
C ASP A 195 -7.55 2.29 -16.49
N MET A 196 -8.69 2.17 -15.82
CA MET A 196 -9.67 3.25 -15.72
C MET A 196 -9.06 4.47 -14.98
N LEU A 197 -8.40 4.25 -13.85
CA LEU A 197 -7.75 5.34 -13.12
C LEU A 197 -6.62 6.00 -13.92
N LEU A 198 -5.87 5.24 -14.72
CA LEU A 198 -4.88 5.80 -15.66
C LEU A 198 -5.52 6.74 -16.68
N SER A 199 -6.74 6.46 -17.12
CA SER A 199 -7.51 7.28 -18.05
C SER A 199 -8.13 8.50 -17.39
N GLU A 200 -8.80 8.32 -16.25
CA GLU A 200 -9.59 9.37 -15.58
C GLU A 200 -8.73 10.31 -14.72
N ARG A 201 -7.60 9.83 -14.22
CA ARG A 201 -6.68 10.50 -13.29
C ARG A 201 -7.28 10.79 -11.91
N VAL A 202 -8.56 11.10 -11.83
CA VAL A 202 -9.30 11.37 -10.59
C VAL A 202 -10.64 10.66 -10.61
N ILE A 203 -10.89 9.85 -9.60
CA ILE A 203 -12.19 9.22 -9.37
C ILE A 203 -12.82 9.83 -8.13
N ASN A 204 -14.08 10.29 -8.23
CA ASN A 204 -14.88 10.73 -7.09
C ASN A 204 -16.00 9.73 -6.86
N ASP A 205 -16.04 9.12 -5.69
CA ASP A 205 -17.00 8.06 -5.41
C ASP A 205 -17.49 8.07 -3.95
N SER A 206 -18.24 7.03 -3.59
CA SER A 206 -18.71 6.77 -2.23
C SER A 206 -18.74 5.28 -1.95
N ILE A 207 -18.37 4.90 -0.72
CA ILE A 207 -18.52 3.55 -0.17
C ILE A 207 -19.36 3.70 1.11
N GLY A 208 -20.62 3.28 1.06
CA GLY A 208 -21.58 3.61 2.11
C GLY A 208 -21.67 5.13 2.30
N ASN A 209 -21.42 5.60 3.52
CA ASN A 209 -21.40 7.03 3.84
C ASN A 209 -20.01 7.69 3.70
N LEU A 210 -18.97 6.93 3.37
CA LEU A 210 -17.65 7.48 3.07
C LEU A 210 -17.66 8.11 1.68
N LYS A 211 -17.50 9.42 1.62
CA LYS A 211 -17.24 10.15 0.37
C LYS A 211 -15.74 10.18 0.15
N LEU A 212 -15.24 9.62 -0.96
CA LEU A 212 -13.81 9.56 -1.26
C LEU A 212 -13.47 10.10 -2.64
N THR A 213 -12.22 10.48 -2.81
CA THR A 213 -11.59 10.75 -4.10
C THR A 213 -10.29 9.97 -4.20
N ILE A 214 -10.01 9.46 -5.39
CA ILE A 214 -8.74 8.79 -5.73
C ILE A 214 -8.04 9.68 -6.73
N LEU A 215 -6.79 10.00 -6.48
CA LEU A 215 -5.89 10.70 -7.41
C LEU A 215 -4.76 9.75 -7.83
N LEU A 216 -4.47 9.70 -9.13
CA LEU A 216 -3.25 9.11 -9.67
C LEU A 216 -2.29 10.23 -10.09
N GLU A 217 -1.07 10.23 -9.55
CA GLU A 217 -0.03 11.20 -9.89
C GLU A 217 0.45 11.03 -11.34
N LYS A 218 1.10 12.06 -11.86
CA LYS A 218 1.64 12.09 -13.24
C LYS A 218 2.66 10.98 -13.53
N ASP A 219 3.26 10.40 -12.49
CA ASP A 219 4.20 9.29 -12.59
C ASP A 219 3.54 7.93 -12.95
N ASN A 220 2.20 7.88 -13.02
CA ASN A 220 1.39 6.70 -13.32
C ASN A 220 1.59 5.51 -12.36
N ALA A 221 2.05 5.78 -11.15
CA ALA A 221 2.35 4.74 -10.15
C ALA A 221 1.97 5.14 -8.73
N SER A 222 2.11 6.41 -8.38
CA SER A 222 1.73 6.94 -7.07
C SER A 222 0.26 7.33 -7.06
N PHE A 223 -0.49 6.79 -6.11
CA PHE A 223 -1.91 7.09 -5.96
C PHE A 223 -2.25 7.45 -4.53
N HIS A 224 -3.30 8.23 -4.38
CA HIS A 224 -3.80 8.70 -3.10
C HIS A 224 -5.30 8.50 -3.01
N VAL A 225 -5.78 8.15 -1.83
CA VAL A 225 -7.20 8.08 -1.54
C VAL A 225 -7.49 8.96 -0.34
N TRP A 226 -8.41 9.91 -0.49
CA TRP A 226 -8.80 10.81 0.58
C TRP A 226 -10.30 10.86 0.80
N LYS A 227 -10.68 11.20 2.03
CA LYS A 227 -12.03 11.67 2.31
C LYS A 227 -12.24 13.01 1.61
N ARG A 228 -13.27 13.11 0.76
CA ARG A 228 -13.63 14.36 0.10
C ARG A 228 -14.73 15.14 0.81
N GLN A 229 -15.07 14.74 2.05
CA GLN A 229 -15.93 15.48 2.95
C GLN A 229 -15.09 16.39 3.82
N LEU A 230 -15.29 17.71 3.69
CA LEU A 230 -14.70 18.73 4.58
C LEU A 230 -15.84 19.45 5.29
N GLN A 231 -15.91 19.31 6.62
CA GLN A 231 -17.05 19.78 7.40
C GLN A 231 -18.37 19.26 6.78
N ASP A 232 -19.31 20.14 6.48
CA ASP A 232 -20.60 19.78 5.89
C ASP A 232 -20.59 19.74 4.37
N GLN A 233 -19.46 20.09 3.73
CA GLN A 233 -19.34 20.14 2.26
C GLN A 233 -18.66 18.88 1.70
N SER A 234 -19.30 18.28 0.69
CA SER A 234 -18.73 17.19 -0.10
C SER A 234 -18.08 17.76 -1.36
N LEU A 235 -16.76 17.73 -1.42
CA LEU A 235 -16.00 18.25 -2.56
C LEU A 235 -16.05 17.26 -3.74
N ARG A 236 -15.90 17.78 -4.96
CA ARG A 236 -15.67 17.02 -6.18
C ARG A 236 -14.40 17.50 -6.83
N PHE A 237 -13.47 16.58 -7.10
CA PHE A 237 -12.16 16.90 -7.61
C PHE A 237 -12.02 16.59 -9.10
N THR A 238 -11.12 17.29 -9.75
CA THR A 238 -10.68 17.07 -11.14
C THR A 238 -9.19 17.38 -11.28
N VAL A 239 -8.60 16.89 -12.37
CA VAL A 239 -7.28 17.31 -12.85
C VAL A 239 -7.46 17.91 -14.24
N ASP A 240 -6.97 19.13 -14.42
CA ASP A 240 -6.98 19.84 -15.70
C ASP A 240 -5.68 20.64 -15.89
N SER A 241 -5.67 21.61 -16.80
CA SER A 241 -4.49 22.45 -17.07
C SER A 241 -4.03 23.28 -15.87
N LEU A 242 -4.92 23.52 -14.91
CA LEU A 242 -4.60 24.24 -13.65
C LEU A 242 -4.09 23.31 -12.56
N GLY A 243 -4.15 21.99 -12.76
CA GLY A 243 -3.71 20.98 -11.82
C GLY A 243 -4.86 20.25 -11.10
N PHE A 244 -4.58 19.71 -9.91
CA PHE A 244 -5.57 19.04 -9.07
C PHE A 244 -6.37 20.09 -8.31
N ARG A 245 -7.68 20.15 -8.52
CA ARG A 245 -8.54 21.16 -7.90
C ARG A 245 -9.93 20.61 -7.58
N ASP A 246 -10.64 21.24 -6.64
CA ASP A 246 -12.04 20.98 -6.41
C ASP A 246 -12.94 21.88 -7.28
N LEU A 247 -14.04 21.31 -7.74
CA LEU A 247 -15.04 22.00 -8.58
C LEU A 247 -16.04 22.85 -7.78
N ASN A 248 -16.05 22.71 -6.46
CA ASN A 248 -17.02 23.41 -5.61
C ASN A 248 -16.56 24.84 -5.28
N THR A 249 -15.26 24.98 -4.99
CA THR A 249 -14.67 26.27 -4.58
C THR A 249 -13.59 26.74 -5.54
N SER A 250 -13.21 25.92 -6.54
CA SER A 250 -12.10 26.13 -7.45
C SER A 250 -10.75 26.25 -6.75
N SER A 251 -10.62 25.73 -5.51
CA SER A 251 -9.37 25.70 -4.80
C SER A 251 -8.40 24.71 -5.45
N ILE A 252 -7.11 25.07 -5.45
CA ILE A 252 -6.02 24.28 -6.01
C ILE A 252 -5.33 23.51 -4.89
N TRP A 253 -5.10 22.21 -5.14
CA TRP A 253 -4.54 21.27 -4.19
C TRP A 253 -3.26 20.66 -4.75
N ASN A 254 -2.32 20.33 -3.87
CA ASN A 254 -1.17 19.53 -4.28
C ASN A 254 -1.49 18.02 -4.25
N GLU A 255 -0.54 17.23 -4.75
CA GLU A 255 -0.64 15.77 -4.81
C GLU A 255 -0.59 15.11 -3.42
N ASP A 256 -0.29 15.87 -2.36
CA ASP A 256 -0.28 15.41 -0.96
C ASP A 256 -1.60 15.72 -0.24
N GLY A 257 -2.58 16.31 -0.96
CA GLY A 257 -3.90 16.65 -0.44
C GLY A 257 -3.94 17.92 0.40
N LEU A 258 -2.92 18.80 0.29
CA LEU A 258 -2.90 20.13 0.90
C LEU A 258 -3.45 21.16 -0.08
N CYS A 259 -4.41 21.95 0.35
CA CYS A 259 -4.93 23.07 -0.42
C CYS A 259 -3.93 24.25 -0.43
N LEU A 260 -3.45 24.59 -1.62
CA LEU A 260 -2.43 25.63 -1.82
C LEU A 260 -3.05 27.00 -2.06
N GLU A 261 -4.19 27.06 -2.78
CA GLU A 261 -4.81 28.28 -3.22
C GLU A 261 -6.34 28.20 -3.17
N GLY A 262 -6.99 29.35 -3.11
CA GLY A 262 -8.44 29.46 -3.10
C GLY A 262 -9.07 29.53 -1.71
N PRO A 263 -10.39 29.43 -1.62
CA PRO A 263 -11.14 29.59 -0.36
C PRO A 263 -10.79 28.55 0.72
N LEU A 264 -10.26 27.38 0.32
CA LEU A 264 -9.89 26.30 1.24
C LEU A 264 -8.38 26.25 1.55
N LYS A 265 -7.61 27.28 1.20
CA LYS A 265 -6.16 27.34 1.43
C LYS A 265 -5.78 26.92 2.85
N GLY A 266 -4.76 26.05 2.96
CA GLY A 266 -4.25 25.48 4.20
C GLY A 266 -5.05 24.29 4.76
N ARG A 267 -6.16 23.89 4.10
CA ARG A 267 -6.88 22.67 4.47
C ARG A 267 -6.15 21.44 3.97
N GLN A 268 -6.18 20.37 4.76
CA GLN A 268 -5.59 19.07 4.46
C GLN A 268 -6.68 18.02 4.32
N LEU A 269 -6.63 17.24 3.25
CA LEU A 269 -7.49 16.07 3.07
C LEU A 269 -7.06 14.94 4.00
N VAL A 270 -8.04 14.20 4.52
CA VAL A 270 -7.80 13.06 5.41
C VAL A 270 -7.60 11.80 4.57
N PRO A 271 -6.46 11.09 4.72
CA PRO A 271 -6.22 9.88 3.95
C PRO A 271 -7.18 8.75 4.32
N VAL A 272 -7.46 7.90 3.34
CA VAL A 272 -8.21 6.64 3.48
C VAL A 272 -7.25 5.51 3.15
N GLN A 273 -7.21 4.48 4.00
CA GLN A 273 -6.42 3.29 3.74
C GLN A 273 -6.89 2.61 2.45
N ALA A 274 -5.96 2.36 1.57
CA ALA A 274 -6.19 1.69 0.30
C ALA A 274 -4.95 0.90 -0.10
N SER A 275 -5.12 -0.14 -0.91
CA SER A 275 -4.01 -0.96 -1.40
C SER A 275 -4.16 -1.24 -2.88
N GLN A 276 -3.02 -1.26 -3.58
CA GLN A 276 -2.98 -1.76 -4.95
C GLN A 276 -2.72 -3.27 -4.91
N GLU A 277 -3.61 -4.03 -5.52
CA GLU A 277 -3.55 -5.48 -5.56
C GLU A 277 -3.85 -6.03 -6.95
N PHE A 278 -3.58 -7.32 -7.17
CA PHE A 278 -4.20 -8.05 -8.26
C PHE A 278 -5.66 -8.32 -7.95
N TRP A 279 -6.52 -8.25 -8.95
CA TRP A 279 -7.97 -8.47 -8.80
C TRP A 279 -8.31 -9.81 -8.16
N HIS A 280 -7.61 -10.93 -8.52
CA HIS A 280 -7.85 -12.22 -7.90
C HIS A 280 -7.61 -12.21 -6.38
N SER A 281 -6.60 -11.46 -5.91
CA SER A 281 -6.30 -11.33 -4.48
C SER A 281 -7.42 -10.56 -3.78
N TRP A 282 -7.73 -9.37 -4.31
CA TRP A 282 -8.75 -8.53 -3.71
C TRP A 282 -10.10 -9.23 -3.59
N GLN A 283 -10.63 -9.80 -4.70
CA GLN A 283 -11.94 -10.47 -4.68
C GLN A 283 -11.98 -11.72 -3.78
N THR A 284 -10.85 -12.44 -3.65
CA THR A 284 -10.78 -13.64 -2.80
C THR A 284 -10.90 -13.29 -1.33
N PHE A 285 -10.23 -12.23 -0.89
CA PHE A 285 -10.19 -11.85 0.53
C PHE A 285 -11.24 -10.79 0.91
N HIS A 286 -11.99 -10.28 -0.07
CA HIS A 286 -13.12 -9.36 0.12
C HIS A 286 -14.35 -9.88 -0.64
N PRO A 287 -14.93 -11.02 -0.22
CA PRO A 287 -16.10 -11.59 -0.90
C PRO A 287 -17.26 -10.59 -0.93
N GLY A 288 -17.92 -10.48 -2.08
CA GLY A 288 -19.00 -9.50 -2.27
C GLY A 288 -18.50 -8.07 -2.54
N THR A 289 -17.20 -7.89 -2.78
CA THR A 289 -16.65 -6.57 -3.13
C THR A 289 -17.34 -5.94 -4.34
N LEU A 290 -17.60 -4.66 -4.24
CA LEU A 290 -18.16 -3.89 -5.35
C LEU A 290 -17.06 -3.55 -6.36
N GLN A 291 -17.45 -3.41 -7.63
CA GLN A 291 -16.60 -2.85 -8.68
C GLN A 291 -17.06 -1.43 -9.00
N TYR A 292 -16.11 -0.50 -9.13
CA TYR A 292 -16.40 0.82 -9.70
C TYR A 292 -16.63 0.68 -11.21
N LYS A 293 -17.71 1.31 -11.69
CA LYS A 293 -18.14 1.28 -13.10
C LYS A 293 -18.22 2.68 -13.66
#